data_633d8970aa9df07514e877023238e9c9
#
_entry.id   633d8970aa9df07514e877023238e9c9
#
_cell.length_a   1.000
_cell.length_b   1.000
_cell.length_c   1.000
_cell.angle_alpha   90.00
_cell.angle_beta   90.00
_cell.angle_gamma   90.00
#
_symmetry.space_group_name_H-M   'P 1'
#
loop_
_entity.id
_entity.type
_entity.pdbx_description
1 polymer ?
#
loop_
_entity_poly.entity_id
_entity_poly.type
_entity_poly.pdbx_seq_one_letter_code
_entity_poly.pdbx_strand_id
1 'polypeptide(L)'
;MSYQTICAGFLQGDPRNQAVMDAAIKMALDQGAHLTGVHLVPPLNVPIYVAVPFPDDLMASYYADAEAEGEKLQAVFEARCESAGVESREWHGGARTVLTVLEELAAVTDLFVLAQHTSGDYDWLLGEATLLLGVPILAIPEAGNFETFGKNVLLAWAPRRECARAVRDAMPILREADQVVVLRGDVADDARDVGIGAYLSRHGVRASIKHVTTDEVAIGDAILNAVTDEGCDMIVMGAYGHSRIREMTFGGATRNVLNT
;
A
#
# COMPACT_ATOMS: atom_id res chain seq x y z
N MET A 1 -17.00 1.76 10.22
CA MET A 1 -16.71 0.50 9.54
C MET A 1 -15.24 0.22 9.81
N SER A 2 -14.89 -1.02 10.13
CA SER A 2 -13.50 -1.51 10.24
C SER A 2 -13.20 -2.34 9.00
N TYR A 3 -11.94 -2.57 8.69
CA TYR A 3 -11.55 -3.60 7.73
C TYR A 3 -11.91 -4.97 8.32
N GLN A 4 -12.51 -5.84 7.51
CA GLN A 4 -12.88 -7.19 7.92
C GLN A 4 -11.95 -8.23 7.33
N THR A 5 -11.36 -7.96 6.16
CA THR A 5 -10.42 -8.84 5.46
C THR A 5 -9.20 -8.03 5.02
N ILE A 6 -8.01 -8.42 5.51
CA ILE A 6 -6.72 -7.83 5.16
C ILE A 6 -5.88 -8.89 4.45
N CYS A 7 -5.27 -8.53 3.32
CA CYS A 7 -4.40 -9.42 2.58
C CYS A 7 -2.96 -8.89 2.57
N ALA A 8 -2.01 -9.69 3.05
CA ALA A 8 -0.59 -9.38 3.05
C ALA A 8 0.14 -10.15 1.94
N GLY A 9 0.79 -9.41 1.03
CA GLY A 9 1.57 -10.01 -0.05
C GLY A 9 3.04 -10.15 0.31
N PHE A 10 3.55 -11.38 0.25
CA PHE A 10 4.94 -11.72 0.53
C PHE A 10 5.66 -12.09 -0.77
N LEU A 11 6.65 -11.29 -1.11
CA LEU A 11 7.38 -11.42 -2.37
C LEU A 11 8.53 -12.43 -2.23
N GLN A 12 8.72 -13.23 -3.26
CA GLN A 12 9.83 -14.20 -3.29
C GLN A 12 11.18 -13.50 -3.12
N GLY A 13 12.00 -13.97 -2.15
CA GLY A 13 13.33 -13.45 -1.88
C GLY A 13 13.38 -12.05 -1.25
N ASP A 14 12.25 -11.46 -0.87
CA ASP A 14 12.22 -10.09 -0.36
C ASP A 14 12.50 -10.05 1.16
N PRO A 15 13.59 -9.37 1.60
CA PRO A 15 13.89 -9.22 3.01
C PRO A 15 12.83 -8.43 3.80
N ARG A 16 11.97 -7.66 3.11
CA ARG A 16 10.90 -6.86 3.73
C ARG A 16 9.64 -7.65 4.08
N ASN A 17 9.56 -8.91 3.69
CA ASN A 17 8.45 -9.79 4.08
C ASN A 17 8.18 -9.76 5.58
N GLN A 18 9.25 -9.58 6.39
CA GLN A 18 9.08 -9.44 7.84
C GLN A 18 8.35 -8.16 8.21
N ALA A 19 8.71 -7.02 7.65
CA ALA A 19 8.06 -5.73 7.92
C ALA A 19 6.60 -5.72 7.44
N VAL A 20 6.33 -6.30 6.27
CA VAL A 20 4.96 -6.51 5.76
C VAL A 20 4.14 -7.37 6.74
N MET A 21 4.73 -8.45 7.25
CA MET A 21 4.09 -9.34 8.20
C MET A 21 3.76 -8.63 9.51
N ASP A 22 4.71 -7.86 10.07
CA ASP A 22 4.51 -7.09 11.30
C ASP A 22 3.39 -6.06 11.14
N ALA A 23 3.39 -5.32 10.05
CA ALA A 23 2.37 -4.34 9.76
C ALA A 23 0.98 -4.98 9.54
N ALA A 24 0.93 -6.10 8.82
CA ALA A 24 -0.33 -6.81 8.55
C ALA A 24 -0.93 -7.43 9.83
N ILE A 25 -0.11 -8.05 10.66
CA ILE A 25 -0.53 -8.60 11.96
C ILE A 25 -1.07 -7.49 12.85
N LYS A 26 -0.33 -6.36 12.95
CA LYS A 26 -0.79 -5.18 13.71
C LYS A 26 -2.15 -4.70 13.21
N MET A 27 -2.31 -4.52 11.90
CA MET A 27 -3.57 -4.07 11.31
C MET A 27 -4.72 -5.06 11.57
N ALA A 28 -4.45 -6.36 11.46
CA ALA A 28 -5.45 -7.39 11.73
C ALA A 28 -5.92 -7.35 13.19
N LEU A 29 -5.01 -7.19 14.14
CA LEU A 29 -5.32 -7.07 15.56
C LEU A 29 -6.09 -5.79 15.89
N ASP A 30 -5.63 -4.63 15.39
CA ASP A 30 -6.27 -3.34 15.64
C ASP A 30 -7.70 -3.31 15.10
N GLN A 31 -7.97 -3.97 13.97
CA GLN A 31 -9.27 -3.96 13.31
C GLN A 31 -10.15 -5.17 13.64
N GLY A 32 -9.61 -6.19 14.30
CA GLY A 32 -10.28 -7.48 14.52
C GLY A 32 -10.58 -8.20 13.20
N ALA A 33 -9.68 -8.08 12.22
CA ALA A 33 -9.87 -8.54 10.86
C ALA A 33 -9.34 -9.96 10.63
N HIS A 34 -9.92 -10.65 9.64
CA HIS A 34 -9.30 -11.84 9.04
C HIS A 34 -8.04 -11.46 8.28
N LEU A 35 -6.95 -12.22 8.45
CA LEU A 35 -5.67 -11.98 7.80
C LEU A 35 -5.35 -13.08 6.79
N THR A 36 -5.31 -12.72 5.52
CA THR A 36 -4.86 -13.59 4.43
C THR A 36 -3.40 -13.30 4.12
N GLY A 37 -2.53 -14.30 4.20
CA GLY A 37 -1.16 -14.24 3.68
C GLY A 37 -1.12 -14.82 2.26
N VAL A 38 -0.40 -14.18 1.35
CA VAL A 38 -0.23 -14.68 -0.02
C VAL A 38 1.23 -14.62 -0.47
N HIS A 39 1.75 -15.73 -1.00
CA HIS A 39 3.08 -15.78 -1.63
C HIS A 39 2.99 -15.29 -3.06
N LEU A 40 3.77 -14.29 -3.40
CA LEU A 40 3.81 -13.62 -4.69
C LEU A 40 5.12 -13.96 -5.42
N VAL A 41 5.03 -14.69 -6.52
CA VAL A 41 6.17 -15.13 -7.32
C VAL A 41 6.27 -14.23 -8.55
N PRO A 42 7.41 -13.54 -8.80
CA PRO A 42 7.55 -12.68 -9.96
C PRO A 42 7.49 -13.50 -11.25
N PRO A 43 7.04 -12.90 -12.35
CA PRO A 43 7.18 -13.55 -13.65
C PRO A 43 8.67 -13.71 -13.97
N LEU A 44 9.04 -14.86 -14.53
CA LEU A 44 10.41 -15.07 -14.98
C LEU A 44 10.72 -14.08 -16.11
N ASN A 45 11.61 -13.13 -15.85
CA ASN A 45 11.94 -12.09 -16.80
C ASN A 45 12.95 -12.65 -17.83
N VAL A 46 12.41 -13.26 -18.90
CA VAL A 46 13.23 -13.82 -20.00
C VAL A 46 13.52 -12.74 -21.00
N PRO A 47 14.79 -12.35 -21.21
CA PRO A 47 15.12 -11.37 -22.23
C PRO A 47 14.66 -11.82 -23.62
N ILE A 48 13.89 -10.98 -24.33
CA ILE A 48 13.23 -11.29 -25.63
C ILE A 48 14.25 -11.69 -26.74
N TYR A 49 15.53 -11.34 -26.60
CA TYR A 49 16.58 -11.68 -27.55
C TYR A 49 17.18 -13.07 -27.34
N VAL A 50 16.75 -13.83 -26.36
CA VAL A 50 17.12 -15.23 -26.20
C VAL A 50 16.21 -16.07 -27.08
N ALA A 51 16.59 -16.22 -28.33
CA ALA A 51 15.89 -17.04 -29.34
C ALA A 51 16.06 -18.57 -29.14
N VAL A 52 16.43 -18.99 -27.93
CA VAL A 52 16.58 -20.41 -27.58
C VAL A 52 15.38 -20.81 -26.75
N PRO A 53 14.73 -21.96 -27.03
CA PRO A 53 13.70 -22.47 -26.14
C PRO A 53 14.25 -22.56 -24.72
N PHE A 54 13.48 -22.00 -23.77
CA PHE A 54 13.88 -22.05 -22.36
C PHE A 54 13.92 -23.53 -21.95
N PRO A 55 15.00 -24.01 -21.31
CA PRO A 55 15.05 -25.39 -20.85
C PRO A 55 13.90 -25.67 -19.88
N ASP A 56 13.12 -26.70 -20.13
CA ASP A 56 12.00 -27.10 -19.26
C ASP A 56 12.47 -27.33 -17.82
N ASP A 57 13.67 -27.82 -17.63
CA ASP A 57 14.31 -28.04 -16.32
C ASP A 57 14.52 -26.74 -15.53
N LEU A 58 14.82 -25.62 -16.19
CA LEU A 58 15.02 -24.34 -15.51
C LEU A 58 13.69 -23.75 -14.99
N MET A 59 12.63 -23.86 -15.78
CA MET A 59 11.29 -23.47 -15.35
C MET A 59 10.80 -24.33 -14.19
N ALA A 60 11.00 -25.64 -14.28
CA ALA A 60 10.64 -26.56 -13.21
C ALA A 60 11.40 -26.25 -11.91
N SER A 61 12.71 -25.98 -12.00
CA SER A 61 13.52 -25.59 -10.84
C SER A 61 13.05 -24.27 -10.23
N TYR A 62 12.77 -23.26 -11.06
CA TYR A 62 12.27 -21.96 -10.59
C TYR A 62 10.97 -22.08 -9.78
N TYR A 63 10.01 -22.85 -10.29
CA TYR A 63 8.75 -23.06 -9.58
C TYR A 63 8.91 -23.92 -8.33
N ALA A 64 9.79 -24.91 -8.35
CA ALA A 64 10.08 -25.73 -7.18
C ALA A 64 10.75 -24.91 -6.07
N ASP A 65 11.68 -24.02 -6.42
CA ASP A 65 12.34 -23.12 -5.46
C ASP A 65 11.31 -22.12 -4.87
N ALA A 66 10.42 -21.59 -5.72
CA ALA A 66 9.34 -20.70 -5.27
C ALA A 66 8.36 -21.42 -4.31
N GLU A 67 8.00 -22.66 -4.61
CA GLU A 67 7.11 -23.45 -3.75
C GLU A 67 7.76 -23.73 -2.39
N ALA A 68 9.03 -24.14 -2.39
CA ALA A 68 9.78 -24.38 -1.16
C ALA A 68 9.98 -23.11 -0.30
N GLU A 69 10.12 -21.96 -0.92
CA GLU A 69 10.16 -20.68 -0.20
C GLU A 69 8.78 -20.31 0.34
N GLY A 70 7.72 -20.48 -0.46
CA GLY A 70 6.34 -20.26 -0.04
C GLY A 70 5.96 -21.06 1.20
N GLU A 71 6.38 -22.34 1.27
CA GLU A 71 6.17 -23.19 2.47
C GLU A 71 6.91 -22.66 3.71
N LYS A 72 8.13 -22.14 3.56
CA LYS A 72 8.87 -21.53 4.67
C LYS A 72 8.20 -20.24 5.14
N LEU A 73 7.77 -19.40 4.21
CA LEU A 73 7.04 -18.16 4.53
C LEU A 73 5.73 -18.45 5.23
N GLN A 74 4.98 -19.47 4.78
CA GLN A 74 3.77 -19.94 5.43
C GLN A 74 4.02 -20.35 6.88
N ALA A 75 5.04 -21.16 7.12
CA ALA A 75 5.38 -21.60 8.47
C ALA A 75 5.72 -20.43 9.41
N VAL A 76 6.44 -19.43 8.90
CA VAL A 76 6.76 -18.21 9.64
C VAL A 76 5.50 -17.38 9.90
N PHE A 77 4.66 -17.19 8.88
CA PHE A 77 3.39 -16.47 8.99
C PHE A 77 2.48 -17.09 10.05
N GLU A 78 2.25 -18.41 9.99
CA GLU A 78 1.42 -19.14 10.95
C GLU A 78 1.94 -18.98 12.38
N ALA A 79 3.23 -19.21 12.60
CA ALA A 79 3.85 -19.10 13.92
C ALA A 79 3.75 -17.67 14.49
N ARG A 80 3.94 -16.64 13.65
CA ARG A 80 3.85 -15.25 14.10
C ARG A 80 2.41 -14.82 14.38
N CYS A 81 1.47 -15.21 13.53
CA CYS A 81 0.05 -14.97 13.78
C CYS A 81 -0.43 -15.63 15.07
N GLU A 82 -0.03 -16.87 15.31
CA GLU A 82 -0.35 -17.58 16.55
C GLU A 82 0.25 -16.89 17.78
N SER A 83 1.53 -16.52 17.72
CA SER A 83 2.21 -15.82 18.80
C SER A 83 1.60 -14.44 19.11
N ALA A 84 1.09 -13.76 18.10
CA ALA A 84 0.46 -12.46 18.23
C ALA A 84 -1.03 -12.53 18.60
N GLY A 85 -1.67 -13.73 18.52
CA GLY A 85 -3.08 -13.92 18.83
C GLY A 85 -4.03 -13.61 17.66
N VAL A 86 -3.54 -13.64 16.41
CA VAL A 86 -4.41 -13.54 15.22
C VAL A 86 -5.06 -14.89 14.98
N GLU A 87 -6.30 -15.05 15.44
CA GLU A 87 -7.03 -16.32 15.36
C GLU A 87 -7.57 -16.60 13.96
N SER A 88 -8.09 -15.56 13.30
CA SER A 88 -8.69 -15.69 11.96
C SER A 88 -7.65 -15.40 10.89
N ARG A 89 -7.13 -16.45 10.28
CA ARG A 89 -6.09 -16.33 9.25
C ARG A 89 -6.13 -17.46 8.25
N GLU A 90 -5.60 -17.19 7.04
CA GLU A 90 -5.39 -18.19 6.00
C GLU A 90 -4.16 -17.87 5.18
N TRP A 91 -3.68 -18.85 4.40
CA TRP A 91 -2.51 -18.72 3.54
C TRP A 91 -2.80 -19.20 2.13
N HIS A 92 -2.44 -18.37 1.14
CA HIS A 92 -2.46 -18.71 -0.27
C HIS A 92 -1.04 -18.88 -0.82
N GLY A 93 -0.64 -20.13 -1.03
CA GLY A 93 0.62 -20.51 -1.66
C GLY A 93 0.44 -20.81 -3.16
N GLY A 94 1.55 -21.22 -3.78
CA GLY A 94 1.60 -21.66 -5.18
C GLY A 94 2.30 -20.66 -6.09
N ALA A 95 2.84 -21.20 -7.19
CA ALA A 95 3.62 -20.42 -8.16
C ALA A 95 2.68 -19.77 -9.20
N ARG A 96 1.94 -18.76 -8.80
CA ARG A 96 1.00 -18.03 -9.67
C ARG A 96 1.50 -16.62 -9.95
N THR A 97 1.10 -16.06 -11.09
CA THR A 97 1.46 -14.69 -11.48
C THR A 97 0.93 -13.68 -10.46
N VAL A 98 1.80 -12.79 -9.98
CA VAL A 98 1.52 -11.81 -8.91
C VAL A 98 0.20 -11.07 -9.13
N LEU A 99 0.02 -10.41 -10.28
CA LEU A 99 -1.18 -9.61 -10.53
C LEU A 99 -2.45 -10.45 -10.58
N THR A 100 -2.41 -11.63 -11.19
CA THR A 100 -3.59 -12.52 -11.28
C THR A 100 -4.08 -12.92 -9.88
N VAL A 101 -3.16 -13.27 -8.99
CA VAL A 101 -3.52 -13.63 -7.61
C VAL A 101 -4.09 -12.44 -6.85
N LEU A 102 -3.45 -11.27 -7.00
CA LEU A 102 -3.92 -10.06 -6.33
C LEU A 102 -5.29 -9.62 -6.84
N GLU A 103 -5.56 -9.70 -8.16
CA GLU A 103 -6.88 -9.38 -8.75
C GLU A 103 -7.98 -10.31 -8.23
N GLU A 104 -7.72 -11.61 -8.13
CA GLU A 104 -8.68 -12.57 -7.58
C GLU A 104 -8.99 -12.28 -6.11
N LEU A 105 -7.96 -12.02 -5.29
CA LEU A 105 -8.12 -11.71 -3.88
C LEU A 105 -8.74 -10.34 -3.65
N ALA A 106 -8.53 -9.37 -4.54
CA ALA A 106 -9.09 -8.02 -4.42
C ALA A 106 -10.63 -8.01 -4.36
N ALA A 107 -11.28 -9.01 -4.95
CA ALA A 107 -12.74 -9.13 -4.92
C ALA A 107 -13.31 -9.36 -3.50
N VAL A 108 -12.49 -9.82 -2.56
CA VAL A 108 -12.90 -10.20 -1.19
C VAL A 108 -11.97 -9.60 -0.12
N THR A 109 -11.17 -8.61 -0.47
CA THR A 109 -10.20 -7.93 0.41
C THR A 109 -10.60 -6.47 0.62
N ASP A 110 -10.53 -5.98 1.86
CA ASP A 110 -10.77 -4.57 2.20
C ASP A 110 -9.49 -3.73 2.16
N LEU A 111 -8.32 -4.35 2.42
CA LEU A 111 -7.01 -3.69 2.46
C LEU A 111 -5.89 -4.65 2.07
N PHE A 112 -5.05 -4.26 1.12
CA PHE A 112 -3.78 -4.94 0.90
C PHE A 112 -2.64 -4.31 1.71
N VAL A 113 -1.70 -5.16 2.15
CA VAL A 113 -0.41 -4.74 2.74
C VAL A 113 0.70 -5.28 1.87
N LEU A 114 1.45 -4.39 1.22
CA LEU A 114 2.49 -4.74 0.25
C LEU A 114 3.79 -3.96 0.54
N ALA A 115 4.94 -4.57 0.24
CA ALA A 115 6.22 -3.87 0.31
C ALA A 115 6.34 -2.83 -0.80
N GLN A 116 6.92 -1.67 -0.48
CA GLN A 116 7.32 -0.65 -1.44
C GLN A 116 8.69 -1.03 -2.03
N HIS A 117 8.83 -0.93 -3.34
CA HIS A 117 10.09 -1.11 -4.06
C HIS A 117 10.39 0.12 -4.91
N THR A 118 11.57 0.68 -4.74
CA THR A 118 12.03 1.84 -5.52
C THR A 118 12.90 1.42 -6.70
N SER A 119 13.35 0.16 -6.71
CA SER A 119 14.19 -0.44 -7.75
C SER A 119 14.06 -1.97 -7.76
N GLY A 120 14.56 -2.61 -8.80
CA GLY A 120 14.61 -4.08 -8.92
C GLY A 120 13.36 -4.67 -9.57
N ASP A 121 13.18 -5.99 -9.36
CA ASP A 121 12.16 -6.77 -10.08
C ASP A 121 10.71 -6.45 -9.70
N TYR A 122 10.49 -5.70 -8.63
CA TYR A 122 9.17 -5.41 -8.08
C TYR A 122 8.82 -3.91 -8.05
N ASP A 123 9.65 -3.03 -8.63
CA ASP A 123 9.44 -1.57 -8.63
C ASP A 123 8.13 -1.14 -9.31
N TRP A 124 7.59 -1.98 -10.19
CA TRP A 124 6.32 -1.80 -10.89
C TRP A 124 5.09 -2.17 -10.06
N LEU A 125 5.26 -3.02 -9.01
CA LEU A 125 4.14 -3.71 -8.36
C LEU A 125 3.11 -2.75 -7.75
N LEU A 126 3.52 -1.81 -6.91
CA LEU A 126 2.58 -0.88 -6.26
C LEU A 126 1.83 -0.02 -7.28
N GLY A 127 2.52 0.37 -8.35
CA GLY A 127 1.93 1.15 -9.42
C GLY A 127 0.80 0.40 -10.12
N GLU A 128 1.08 -0.79 -10.61
CA GLU A 128 0.10 -1.65 -11.29
C GLU A 128 -1.03 -2.07 -10.34
N ALA A 129 -0.69 -2.52 -9.12
CA ALA A 129 -1.68 -2.92 -8.13
C ALA A 129 -2.66 -1.78 -7.80
N THR A 130 -2.17 -0.55 -7.63
CA THR A 130 -3.03 0.61 -7.35
C THR A 130 -4.02 0.91 -8.48
N LEU A 131 -3.63 0.65 -9.72
CA LEU A 131 -4.49 0.86 -10.89
C LEU A 131 -5.52 -0.27 -11.09
N LEU A 132 -5.11 -1.51 -10.81
CA LEU A 132 -5.89 -2.70 -11.14
C LEU A 132 -6.82 -3.17 -10.02
N LEU A 133 -6.34 -3.19 -8.78
CA LEU A 133 -7.03 -3.91 -7.70
C LEU A 133 -8.33 -3.23 -7.24
N GLY A 134 -8.40 -1.92 -7.37
CA GLY A 134 -9.62 -1.23 -6.97
C GLY A 134 -9.89 -1.18 -5.45
N VAL A 135 -8.97 -1.61 -4.60
CA VAL A 135 -9.00 -1.56 -3.14
C VAL A 135 -7.79 -0.78 -2.61
N PRO A 136 -7.82 -0.25 -1.36
CA PRO A 136 -6.69 0.47 -0.80
C PRO A 136 -5.48 -0.44 -0.57
N ILE A 137 -4.28 0.15 -0.68
CA ILE A 137 -3.02 -0.52 -0.42
C ILE A 137 -2.27 0.24 0.68
N LEU A 138 -1.89 -0.45 1.73
CA LEU A 138 -0.90 -0.01 2.70
C LEU A 138 0.49 -0.40 2.18
N ALA A 139 1.23 0.58 1.68
CA ALA A 139 2.59 0.40 1.22
C ALA A 139 3.56 0.48 2.39
N ILE A 140 4.38 -0.55 2.58
CA ILE A 140 5.41 -0.61 3.63
C ILE A 140 6.74 -0.15 3.02
N PRO A 141 7.31 0.99 3.47
CA PRO A 141 8.54 1.54 2.93
C PRO A 141 9.76 0.62 3.08
N GLU A 142 10.82 0.89 2.29
CA GLU A 142 12.07 0.12 2.34
C GLU A 142 12.82 0.25 3.67
N ALA A 143 12.62 1.35 4.39
CA ALA A 143 13.26 1.62 5.67
C ALA A 143 12.23 2.13 6.68
N GLY A 144 12.42 1.79 7.95
CA GLY A 144 11.57 2.26 9.04
C GLY A 144 11.30 1.18 10.08
N ASN A 145 10.65 1.59 11.17
CA ASN A 145 10.08 0.69 12.17
C ASN A 145 8.56 0.81 12.10
N PHE A 146 7.88 -0.31 11.91
CA PHE A 146 6.44 -0.39 11.68
C PHE A 146 5.67 -1.06 12.83
N GLU A 147 6.27 -1.11 14.02
CA GLU A 147 5.58 -1.59 15.23
C GLU A 147 4.41 -0.67 15.62
N THR A 148 4.55 0.63 15.32
CA THR A 148 3.50 1.62 15.53
C THR A 148 3.40 2.54 14.33
N PHE A 149 2.20 2.72 13.79
CA PHE A 149 1.90 3.68 12.71
C PHE A 149 0.40 4.01 12.73
N GLY A 150 0.02 5.05 12.00
CA GLY A 150 -1.37 5.49 11.89
C GLY A 150 -1.86 6.27 13.11
N LYS A 151 -0.94 6.77 13.97
CA LYS A 151 -1.26 7.64 15.09
C LYS A 151 -1.26 9.11 14.69
N ASN A 152 -0.28 9.53 13.89
CA ASN A 152 -0.18 10.88 13.36
C ASN A 152 -0.25 10.81 11.83
N VAL A 153 -1.41 11.05 11.27
CA VAL A 153 -1.67 10.80 9.84
C VAL A 153 -1.64 12.10 9.05
N LEU A 154 -0.81 12.15 8.00
CA LEU A 154 -0.89 13.19 6.97
C LEU A 154 -1.89 12.78 5.90
N LEU A 155 -2.95 13.56 5.71
CA LEU A 155 -3.91 13.39 4.62
C LEU A 155 -3.60 14.40 3.50
N ALA A 156 -3.01 13.94 2.40
CA ALA A 156 -2.81 14.76 1.21
C ALA A 156 -4.13 14.91 0.45
N TRP A 157 -4.74 16.09 0.55
CA TRP A 157 -6.08 16.34 0.08
C TRP A 157 -6.15 17.25 -1.15
N ALA A 158 -6.90 16.80 -2.14
CA ALA A 158 -7.45 17.61 -3.21
C ALA A 158 -8.92 17.20 -3.43
N PRO A 159 -9.82 18.11 -3.89
CA PRO A 159 -11.23 17.79 -4.13
C PRO A 159 -11.39 16.97 -5.42
N ARG A 160 -10.83 15.76 -5.45
CA ARG A 160 -10.82 14.81 -6.57
C ARG A 160 -11.34 13.47 -6.10
N ARG A 161 -11.84 12.65 -7.04
CA ARG A 161 -12.43 11.34 -6.74
C ARG A 161 -11.46 10.39 -6.05
N GLU A 162 -10.19 10.42 -6.44
CA GLU A 162 -9.13 9.55 -5.90
C GLU A 162 -8.84 9.87 -4.45
N CYS A 163 -8.71 11.16 -4.11
CA CYS A 163 -8.54 11.60 -2.73
C CYS A 163 -9.80 11.33 -1.88
N ALA A 164 -10.99 11.58 -2.44
CA ALA A 164 -12.25 11.30 -1.75
C ALA A 164 -12.42 9.81 -1.47
N ARG A 165 -11.92 8.94 -2.36
CA ARG A 165 -11.89 7.50 -2.17
C ARG A 165 -10.89 7.13 -1.08
N ALA A 166 -9.64 7.60 -1.18
CA ALA A 166 -8.60 7.33 -0.18
C ALA A 166 -9.05 7.71 1.25
N VAL A 167 -9.74 8.85 1.42
CA VAL A 167 -10.31 9.26 2.71
C VAL A 167 -11.34 8.25 3.22
N ARG A 168 -12.23 7.76 2.37
CA ARG A 168 -13.26 6.78 2.77
C ARG A 168 -12.63 5.44 3.12
N ASP A 169 -11.68 5.01 2.31
CA ASP A 169 -11.01 3.73 2.48
C ASP A 169 -10.12 3.75 3.74
N ALA A 170 -9.46 4.88 4.05
CA ALA A 170 -8.65 5.05 5.26
C ALA A 170 -9.44 5.41 6.52
N MET A 171 -10.77 5.56 6.44
CA MET A 171 -11.60 6.01 7.58
C MET A 171 -11.43 5.15 8.84
N PRO A 172 -11.26 3.83 8.79
CA PRO A 172 -10.97 3.03 9.99
C PRO A 172 -9.71 3.52 10.73
N ILE A 173 -8.63 3.79 10.00
CA ILE A 173 -7.36 4.28 10.57
C ILE A 173 -7.52 5.73 11.05
N LEU A 174 -8.12 6.60 10.23
CA LEU A 174 -8.29 8.02 10.57
C LEU A 174 -9.08 8.25 11.85
N ARG A 175 -10.02 7.37 12.20
CA ARG A 175 -10.79 7.44 13.45
C ARG A 175 -10.00 7.07 14.69
N GLU A 176 -9.00 6.24 14.55
CA GLU A 176 -8.13 5.75 15.62
C GLU A 176 -6.85 6.59 15.77
N ALA A 177 -6.63 7.51 14.83
CA ALA A 177 -5.50 8.41 14.86
C ALA A 177 -5.64 9.44 16.01
N ASP A 178 -4.53 9.72 16.67
CA ASP A 178 -4.43 10.77 17.69
C ASP A 178 -4.51 12.14 17.04
N GLN A 179 -3.91 12.28 15.84
CA GLN A 179 -3.90 13.51 15.05
C GLN A 179 -4.01 13.21 13.56
N VAL A 180 -4.81 14.00 12.84
CA VAL A 180 -4.86 14.01 11.38
C VAL A 180 -4.52 15.42 10.87
N VAL A 181 -3.49 15.54 10.05
CA VAL A 181 -3.10 16.78 9.38
C VAL A 181 -3.55 16.71 7.93
N VAL A 182 -4.52 17.54 7.56
CA VAL A 182 -4.97 17.66 6.16
C VAL A 182 -4.10 18.66 5.44
N LEU A 183 -3.25 18.19 4.54
CA LEU A 183 -2.42 19.04 3.69
C LEU A 183 -3.14 19.38 2.40
N ARG A 184 -3.31 20.68 2.13
CA ARG A 184 -3.92 21.21 0.91
C ARG A 184 -2.89 22.05 0.14
N GLY A 185 -2.76 21.80 -1.15
CA GLY A 185 -2.07 22.73 -2.05
C GLY A 185 -2.93 23.99 -2.26
N ASP A 186 -2.28 25.09 -2.62
CA ASP A 186 -2.99 26.30 -3.02
C ASP A 186 -3.87 26.00 -4.23
N VAL A 187 -5.17 26.07 -4.02
CA VAL A 187 -6.14 26.09 -5.10
C VAL A 187 -6.57 27.55 -5.21
N ALA A 188 -6.26 28.16 -6.33
CA ALA A 188 -6.60 29.57 -6.64
C ALA A 188 -8.12 29.87 -6.59
N ASP A 189 -8.94 28.92 -6.20
CA ASP A 189 -10.39 29.03 -6.19
C ASP A 189 -10.94 28.50 -4.86
N ASP A 190 -11.14 29.39 -3.89
CA ASP A 190 -11.81 29.15 -2.61
C ASP A 190 -13.23 28.56 -2.79
N ALA A 191 -13.80 28.68 -3.99
CA ALA A 191 -15.13 28.16 -4.34
C ALA A 191 -15.20 26.62 -4.38
N ARG A 192 -14.05 25.91 -4.29
CA ARG A 192 -13.97 24.44 -4.28
C ARG A 192 -13.65 23.85 -2.90
N ASP A 193 -13.71 24.62 -1.85
CA ASP A 193 -13.61 24.04 -0.51
C ASP A 193 -14.88 23.25 -0.20
N VAL A 194 -14.81 21.96 -0.43
CA VAL A 194 -15.91 21.01 -0.14
C VAL A 194 -16.00 20.64 1.34
N GLY A 195 -15.36 21.43 2.22
CA GLY A 195 -15.51 21.26 3.68
C GLY A 195 -14.97 19.92 4.20
N ILE A 196 -13.77 19.50 3.74
CA ILE A 196 -13.16 18.24 4.20
C ILE A 196 -13.04 18.17 5.72
N GLY A 197 -12.73 19.29 6.41
CA GLY A 197 -12.68 19.33 7.87
C GLY A 197 -14.02 19.02 8.50
N ALA A 198 -15.12 19.58 7.99
CA ALA A 198 -16.47 19.28 8.45
C ALA A 198 -16.87 17.82 8.17
N TYR A 199 -16.45 17.28 7.02
CA TYR A 199 -16.66 15.87 6.69
C TYR A 199 -15.97 14.95 7.70
N LEU A 200 -14.68 15.16 7.95
CA LEU A 200 -13.89 14.38 8.91
C LEU A 200 -14.46 14.49 10.33
N SER A 201 -14.84 15.69 10.77
CA SER A 201 -15.46 15.92 12.08
C SER A 201 -16.77 15.14 12.26
N ARG A 202 -17.62 15.07 11.23
CA ARG A 202 -18.86 14.26 11.26
C ARG A 202 -18.58 12.75 11.38
N HIS A 203 -17.41 12.32 10.97
CA HIS A 203 -16.94 10.93 11.12
C HIS A 203 -16.17 10.68 12.42
N GLY A 204 -16.07 11.68 13.31
CA GLY A 204 -15.38 11.58 14.58
C GLY A 204 -13.86 11.75 14.50
N VAL A 205 -13.35 12.20 13.35
CA VAL A 205 -11.91 12.41 13.12
C VAL A 205 -11.50 13.82 13.56
N ARG A 206 -10.47 13.92 14.39
CA ARG A 206 -9.85 15.19 14.78
C ARG A 206 -8.81 15.59 13.74
N ALA A 207 -9.08 16.66 12.99
CA ALA A 207 -8.20 17.08 11.92
C ALA A 207 -7.85 18.55 12.01
N SER A 208 -6.58 18.90 11.74
CA SER A 208 -6.12 20.25 11.46
C SER A 208 -5.91 20.41 9.96
N ILE A 209 -6.10 21.62 9.42
CA ILE A 209 -5.90 21.89 7.99
C ILE A 209 -4.68 22.79 7.85
N LYS A 210 -3.76 22.37 6.96
CA LYS A 210 -2.58 23.14 6.58
C LYS A 210 -2.58 23.39 5.08
N HIS A 211 -2.15 24.59 4.72
CA HIS A 211 -1.97 25.00 3.33
C HIS A 211 -0.50 24.99 2.97
N VAL A 212 -0.18 24.50 1.79
CA VAL A 212 1.17 24.54 1.22
C VAL A 212 1.12 25.22 -0.13
N THR A 213 2.03 26.19 -0.32
CA THR A 213 2.24 26.88 -1.60
C THR A 213 3.09 25.98 -2.49
N THR A 214 2.60 25.66 -3.68
CA THR A 214 3.27 24.72 -4.62
C THR A 214 3.98 25.44 -5.77
N ASP A 215 4.13 26.75 -5.68
CA ASP A 215 4.73 27.55 -6.77
C ASP A 215 6.21 27.26 -6.99
N GLU A 216 6.94 26.82 -5.97
CA GLU A 216 8.39 26.60 -6.02
C GLU A 216 8.83 25.15 -5.72
N VAL A 217 7.92 24.30 -5.23
CA VAL A 217 8.24 22.93 -4.79
C VAL A 217 7.28 21.94 -5.41
N ALA A 218 7.79 20.79 -5.86
CA ALA A 218 6.93 19.72 -6.33
C ALA A 218 6.01 19.23 -5.20
N ILE A 219 4.74 18.97 -5.51
CA ILE A 219 3.73 18.57 -4.50
C ILE A 219 4.16 17.34 -3.69
N GLY A 220 4.91 16.41 -4.28
CA GLY A 220 5.45 15.24 -3.57
C GLY A 220 6.46 15.64 -2.49
N ASP A 221 7.39 16.55 -2.81
CA ASP A 221 8.37 17.07 -1.83
C ASP A 221 7.67 17.85 -0.71
N ALA A 222 6.63 18.61 -1.06
CA ALA A 222 5.82 19.32 -0.07
C ALA A 222 5.10 18.35 0.90
N ILE A 223 4.63 17.20 0.40
CA ILE A 223 4.03 16.13 1.23
C ILE A 223 5.09 15.56 2.18
N LEU A 224 6.27 15.19 1.67
CA LEU A 224 7.35 14.59 2.47
C LEU A 224 7.89 15.56 3.53
N ASN A 225 8.06 16.84 3.18
CA ASN A 225 8.44 17.87 4.14
C ASN A 225 7.39 18.01 5.26
N ALA A 226 6.11 18.04 4.90
CA ALA A 226 5.03 18.14 5.87
C ALA A 226 4.95 16.91 6.80
N VAL A 227 5.25 15.70 6.31
CA VAL A 227 5.37 14.50 7.16
C VAL A 227 6.41 14.69 8.25
N THR A 228 7.59 15.22 7.88
CA THR A 228 8.68 15.46 8.82
C THR A 228 8.34 16.58 9.80
N ASP A 229 7.83 17.71 9.32
CA ASP A 229 7.51 18.89 10.11
C ASP A 229 6.39 18.63 11.14
N GLU A 230 5.42 17.78 10.80
CA GLU A 230 4.28 17.44 11.65
C GLU A 230 4.49 16.17 12.48
N GLY A 231 5.62 15.46 12.30
CA GLY A 231 5.89 14.20 12.97
C GLY A 231 4.87 13.12 12.61
N CYS A 232 4.43 13.09 11.35
CA CYS A 232 3.47 12.09 10.89
C CYS A 232 4.15 10.74 10.66
N ASP A 233 3.46 9.65 11.00
CA ASP A 233 3.90 8.27 10.86
C ASP A 233 3.19 7.52 9.72
N MET A 234 2.26 8.20 9.03
CA MET A 234 1.52 7.64 7.91
C MET A 234 1.06 8.74 6.94
N ILE A 235 1.07 8.42 5.65
CA ILE A 235 0.49 9.25 4.59
C ILE A 235 -0.76 8.57 4.03
N VAL A 236 -1.86 9.31 3.97
CA VAL A 236 -3.06 8.93 3.22
C VAL A 236 -3.17 9.83 2.01
N MET A 237 -3.16 9.26 0.82
CA MET A 237 -3.24 10.01 -0.44
C MET A 237 -4.01 9.25 -1.51
N GLY A 238 -4.65 9.99 -2.41
CA GLY A 238 -5.17 9.42 -3.65
C GLY A 238 -4.04 9.19 -4.64
N ALA A 239 -4.14 8.13 -5.40
CA ALA A 239 -3.18 7.81 -6.45
C ALA A 239 -3.74 8.15 -7.84
N TYR A 240 -2.88 8.57 -8.77
CA TYR A 240 -3.19 8.79 -10.19
C TYR A 240 -4.32 9.80 -10.51
N GLY A 241 -4.46 10.84 -9.70
CA GLY A 241 -5.53 11.85 -9.83
C GLY A 241 -5.45 12.79 -11.04
N HIS A 242 -4.38 12.75 -11.82
CA HIS A 242 -4.28 13.45 -13.09
C HIS A 242 -4.60 12.49 -14.24
N SER A 243 -5.65 12.80 -15.00
CA SER A 243 -6.13 12.06 -16.17
C SER A 243 -5.10 12.05 -17.31
N ARG A 244 -4.02 11.29 -17.16
CA ARG A 244 -3.12 10.93 -18.26
C ARG A 244 -3.11 9.43 -18.46
N ILE A 245 -4.27 8.91 -18.84
CA ILE A 245 -4.48 7.56 -19.37
C ILE A 245 -3.66 7.31 -20.65
N ARG A 246 -2.87 8.27 -21.12
CA ARG A 246 -2.20 8.18 -22.43
C ARG A 246 -0.68 8.18 -22.43
N GLU A 247 -0.04 8.44 -21.30
CA GLU A 247 1.41 8.34 -21.22
C GLU A 247 1.75 7.61 -19.92
N MET A 248 2.49 6.53 -20.02
CA MET A 248 3.01 5.67 -18.94
C MET A 248 3.92 6.45 -17.97
N THR A 249 3.40 7.45 -17.32
CA THR A 249 4.11 8.22 -16.32
C THR A 249 3.22 8.38 -15.11
N PHE A 250 3.63 7.76 -14.02
CA PHE A 250 3.10 7.94 -12.68
C PHE A 250 2.81 9.43 -12.41
N GLY A 251 1.68 9.77 -11.80
CA GLY A 251 1.42 11.14 -11.35
C GLY A 251 2.58 11.61 -10.46
N GLY A 252 3.13 12.80 -10.74
CA GLY A 252 4.39 13.25 -10.11
C GLY A 252 4.42 13.12 -8.58
N ALA A 253 3.33 13.44 -7.89
CA ALA A 253 3.23 13.31 -6.43
C ALA A 253 3.28 11.84 -5.96
N THR A 254 2.50 10.93 -6.58
CA THR A 254 2.47 9.51 -6.22
C THR A 254 3.83 8.87 -6.44
N ARG A 255 4.47 9.15 -7.58
CA ARG A 255 5.80 8.62 -7.89
C ARG A 255 6.86 9.14 -6.92
N ASN A 256 6.81 10.42 -6.56
CA ASN A 256 7.79 11.01 -5.65
C ASN A 256 7.68 10.37 -4.26
N VAL A 257 6.46 10.24 -3.73
CA VAL A 257 6.23 9.58 -2.44
C VAL A 257 6.58 8.10 -2.46
N LEU A 258 6.31 7.37 -3.58
CA LEU A 258 6.64 5.95 -3.70
C LEU A 258 8.12 5.67 -4.06
N ASN A 259 8.90 6.67 -4.43
CA ASN A 259 10.33 6.51 -4.77
C ASN A 259 11.27 7.12 -3.69
N THR A 260 10.74 7.50 -2.54
CA THR A 260 11.49 8.00 -1.38
C THR A 260 11.44 7.00 -0.25
#